data_8767618e2f3814df24a3bc604735ad4e
#
_entry.id   8767618e2f3814df24a3bc604735ad4e
#
_cell.length_a   1.000
_cell.length_b   1.000
_cell.length_c   1.000
_cell.angle_alpha   90.00
_cell.angle_beta   90.00
_cell.angle_gamma   90.00
#
_symmetry.space_group_name_H-M   'P 1'
#
loop_
_entity.id
_entity.type
_entity.pdbx_description
1 polymer ?
#
loop_
_entity_poly.entity_id
_entity_poly.type
_entity_poly.pdbx_seq_one_letter_code
_entity_poly.pdbx_strand_id
1 'polypeptide(L)'
;MRAYIFTGPVYYQRLKHMVKDKVFARAKGPRMALTHQPTQGRARDGGLRVGEMERDCLVAHGTSMLLIERLLLSSDPFLASICGKCGLLCQEEWCDYCKSGENVCQIRIPYACKLLFQELQS
;
A
#
# COMPACT_ATOMS: atom_id res chain seq x y z
N MET A 1 -0.61 -54.89 30.84
CA MET A 1 0.80 -54.68 30.49
C MET A 1 1.47 -53.89 31.61
N ARG A 2 2.55 -54.35 32.20
CA ARG A 2 3.33 -53.57 33.20
C ARG A 2 4.52 -52.98 32.47
N ALA A 3 4.76 -51.66 32.60
CA ALA A 3 5.87 -50.98 31.99
C ALA A 3 6.47 -49.96 32.96
N TYR A 4 7.77 -49.75 32.86
CA TYR A 4 8.47 -48.67 33.58
C TYR A 4 8.40 -47.39 32.77
N ILE A 5 7.84 -46.33 33.36
CA ILE A 5 7.72 -45.03 32.69
C ILE A 5 8.77 -44.11 33.31
N PHE A 6 9.67 -43.60 32.49
CA PHE A 6 10.67 -42.64 32.93
C PHE A 6 9.98 -41.28 33.24
N THR A 7 10.19 -40.80 34.49
CA THR A 7 9.71 -39.51 34.96
C THR A 7 10.78 -38.84 35.80
N GLY A 8 10.86 -37.52 35.71
CA GLY A 8 11.79 -36.74 36.50
C GLY A 8 11.54 -35.23 36.33
N PRO A 9 12.18 -34.41 37.18
CA PRO A 9 12.10 -32.97 37.05
C PRO A 9 12.80 -32.52 35.77
N VAL A 10 12.18 -31.55 35.06
CA VAL A 10 12.71 -30.94 33.85
C VAL A 10 12.78 -29.43 34.06
N TYR A 11 13.94 -28.85 33.75
CA TYR A 11 14.06 -27.41 33.71
C TYR A 11 13.39 -26.85 32.45
N TYR A 12 12.51 -25.88 32.64
CA TYR A 12 11.89 -25.19 31.51
C TYR A 12 11.78 -23.68 31.79
N GLN A 13 11.74 -22.90 30.74
CA GLN A 13 11.68 -21.44 30.82
C GLN A 13 10.49 -20.91 30.03
N ARG A 14 9.88 -19.85 30.56
CA ARG A 14 8.94 -19.02 29.78
C ARG A 14 9.74 -17.95 29.04
N LEU A 15 9.65 -17.93 27.72
CA LEU A 15 10.26 -16.90 26.90
C LEU A 15 9.38 -15.66 26.87
N LYS A 16 10.00 -14.50 26.67
CA LYS A 16 9.33 -13.18 26.61
C LYS A 16 8.46 -12.97 25.36
N HIS A 17 8.57 -13.84 24.38
CA HIS A 17 7.86 -13.72 23.10
C HIS A 17 6.36 -14.01 23.27
N MET A 18 5.58 -12.95 23.44
CA MET A 18 4.12 -13.01 23.62
C MET A 18 3.38 -12.53 22.38
N VAL A 19 2.18 -13.06 22.15
CA VAL A 19 1.33 -12.69 21.00
C VAL A 19 1.01 -11.21 20.99
N LYS A 20 0.76 -10.58 22.14
CA LYS A 20 0.48 -9.14 22.25
C LYS A 20 1.53 -8.25 21.64
N ASP A 21 2.81 -8.70 21.64
CA ASP A 21 3.93 -7.94 21.09
C ASP A 21 4.13 -8.18 19.59
N LYS A 22 3.44 -9.17 19.01
CA LYS A 22 3.59 -9.60 17.62
C LYS A 22 2.32 -9.37 16.79
N VAL A 23 1.15 -9.29 17.42
CA VAL A 23 -0.10 -9.03 16.71
C VAL A 23 -0.06 -7.65 16.06
N PHE A 24 -0.51 -7.59 14.82
CA PHE A 24 -0.54 -6.37 14.03
C PHE A 24 -1.88 -6.26 13.31
N ALA A 25 -2.49 -5.08 13.36
CA ALA A 25 -3.68 -4.75 12.60
C ALA A 25 -3.69 -3.26 12.29
N ARG A 26 -4.13 -2.91 11.09
CA ARG A 26 -4.35 -1.54 10.67
C ARG A 26 -5.60 -1.46 9.79
N ALA A 27 -6.47 -0.49 10.06
CA ALA A 27 -7.55 -0.12 9.13
C ALA A 27 -7.14 1.16 8.35
N LYS A 28 -7.21 2.31 9.02
CA LYS A 28 -6.74 3.61 8.52
C LYS A 28 -5.79 4.19 9.56
N GLY A 29 -4.74 4.88 9.10
CA GLY A 29 -3.76 5.45 10.00
C GLY A 29 -2.87 6.47 9.30
N PRO A 30 -1.73 6.85 9.90
CA PRO A 30 -0.84 7.87 9.37
C PRO A 30 -0.29 7.48 7.99
N ARG A 31 -0.06 8.49 7.15
CA ARG A 31 0.51 8.36 5.81
C ARG A 31 1.76 9.20 5.69
N MET A 32 2.65 8.79 4.78
CA MET A 32 3.84 9.57 4.44
C MET A 32 3.44 10.83 3.68
N ALA A 33 4.04 11.97 4.02
CA ALA A 33 3.73 13.25 3.38
C ALA A 33 4.08 13.26 1.88
N LEU A 34 5.21 12.67 1.50
CA LEU A 34 5.69 12.69 0.12
C LEU A 34 4.90 11.79 -0.82
N THR A 35 4.67 10.53 -0.42
CA THR A 35 4.08 9.52 -1.29
C THR A 35 2.61 9.25 -1.03
N HIS A 36 2.05 9.82 0.03
CA HIS A 36 0.69 9.55 0.53
C HIS A 36 0.41 8.06 0.81
N GLN A 37 1.44 7.24 0.85
CA GLN A 37 1.34 5.83 1.19
C GLN A 37 1.29 5.63 2.72
N PRO A 38 0.75 4.50 3.21
CA PRO A 38 0.84 4.15 4.62
C PRO A 38 2.28 4.14 5.10
N THR A 39 2.51 4.59 6.34
CA THR A 39 3.82 4.49 6.97
C THR A 39 4.22 3.03 7.14
N GLN A 40 5.50 2.76 7.30
CA GLN A 40 6.04 1.42 7.56
C GLN A 40 6.28 1.22 9.06
N GLY A 41 6.03 -0.01 9.51
CA GLY A 41 6.36 -0.47 10.84
C GLY A 41 5.21 -0.38 11.84
N ARG A 42 5.12 -1.40 12.68
CA ARG A 42 4.11 -1.54 13.74
C ARG A 42 4.14 -0.38 14.73
N ALA A 43 5.33 0.11 15.09
CA ALA A 43 5.51 1.21 16.05
C ALA A 43 4.93 2.55 15.55
N ARG A 44 4.71 2.70 14.24
CA ARG A 44 4.16 3.91 13.61
C ARG A 44 2.72 3.72 13.13
N ASP A 45 2.03 2.72 13.63
CA ASP A 45 0.71 2.31 13.10
C ASP A 45 0.69 2.18 11.58
N GLY A 46 1.78 1.66 11.05
CA GLY A 46 2.01 1.52 9.62
C GLY A 46 1.28 0.35 8.99
N GLY A 47 1.40 0.22 7.67
CA GLY A 47 0.87 -0.90 6.90
C GLY A 47 1.90 -2.01 6.70
N LEU A 48 1.43 -3.11 6.10
CA LEU A 48 2.28 -4.17 5.60
C LEU A 48 2.71 -3.84 4.16
N ARG A 49 3.90 -4.29 3.79
CA ARG A 49 4.41 -4.10 2.45
C ARG A 49 4.01 -5.26 1.54
N VAL A 50 3.39 -4.96 0.42
CA VAL A 50 3.30 -5.88 -0.72
C VAL A 50 4.51 -5.60 -1.62
N GLY A 51 5.51 -6.46 -1.54
CA GLY A 51 6.73 -6.33 -2.33
C GLY A 51 6.55 -6.79 -3.78
N GLU A 52 7.63 -6.75 -4.54
CA GLU A 52 7.63 -7.14 -5.95
C GLU A 52 7.33 -8.63 -6.14
N MET A 53 7.87 -9.49 -5.29
CA MET A 53 7.62 -10.94 -5.35
C MET A 53 6.15 -11.28 -5.04
N GLU A 54 5.53 -10.61 -4.07
CA GLU A 54 4.11 -10.76 -3.73
C GLU A 54 3.22 -10.28 -4.88
N ARG A 55 3.58 -9.16 -5.52
CA ARG A 55 2.91 -8.70 -6.75
C ARG A 55 2.99 -9.74 -7.85
N ASP A 56 4.15 -10.34 -8.10
CA ASP A 56 4.36 -11.34 -9.13
C ASP A 56 3.48 -12.57 -8.89
N CYS A 57 3.36 -13.00 -7.64
CA CYS A 57 2.46 -14.08 -7.24
C CYS A 57 1.00 -13.76 -7.58
N LEU A 58 0.53 -12.55 -7.25
CA LEU A 58 -0.84 -12.11 -7.53
C LEU A 58 -1.11 -11.97 -9.02
N VAL A 59 -0.12 -11.53 -9.80
CA VAL A 59 -0.22 -11.46 -11.27
C VAL A 59 -0.31 -12.85 -11.86
N ALA A 60 0.52 -13.78 -11.42
CA ALA A 60 0.48 -15.18 -11.88
C ALA A 60 -0.86 -15.85 -11.57
N HIS A 61 -1.50 -15.48 -10.47
CA HIS A 61 -2.83 -15.97 -10.09
C HIS A 61 -3.98 -15.35 -10.90
N GLY A 62 -3.73 -14.24 -11.60
CA GLY A 62 -4.72 -13.56 -12.44
C GLY A 62 -5.76 -12.72 -11.68
N THR A 63 -5.47 -12.32 -10.46
CA THR A 63 -6.40 -11.58 -9.58
C THR A 63 -6.31 -10.07 -9.79
N SER A 64 -6.78 -9.56 -10.93
CA SER A 64 -6.68 -8.13 -11.28
C SER A 64 -7.41 -7.21 -10.30
N MET A 65 -8.59 -7.59 -9.84
CA MET A 65 -9.37 -6.79 -8.89
C MET A 65 -8.67 -6.65 -7.53
N LEU A 66 -8.02 -7.72 -7.06
CA LEU A 66 -7.23 -7.68 -5.83
C LEU A 66 -6.00 -6.79 -5.99
N LEU A 67 -5.35 -6.80 -7.15
CA LEU A 67 -4.23 -5.91 -7.44
C LEU A 67 -4.66 -4.44 -7.40
N ILE A 68 -5.77 -4.09 -8.03
CA ILE A 68 -6.33 -2.72 -7.98
C ILE A 68 -6.64 -2.33 -6.54
N GLU A 69 -7.27 -3.20 -5.78
CA GLU A 69 -7.61 -2.92 -4.38
C GLU A 69 -6.34 -2.71 -3.54
N ARG A 70 -5.34 -3.60 -3.63
CA ARG A 70 -4.13 -3.54 -2.79
C ARG A 70 -3.14 -2.45 -3.20
N LEU A 71 -2.95 -2.23 -4.49
CA LEU A 71 -1.95 -1.28 -4.99
C LEU A 71 -2.51 0.13 -5.20
N LEU A 72 -3.82 0.30 -5.27
CA LEU A 72 -4.46 1.60 -5.45
C LEU A 72 -5.37 1.94 -4.28
N LEU A 73 -6.50 1.25 -4.11
CA LEU A 73 -7.56 1.67 -3.19
C LEU A 73 -7.14 1.65 -1.72
N SER A 74 -6.38 0.65 -1.31
CA SER A 74 -5.86 0.51 0.06
C SER A 74 -4.53 1.23 0.29
N SER A 75 -3.85 1.69 -0.77
CA SER A 75 -2.56 2.35 -0.70
C SER A 75 -2.68 3.87 -0.76
N ASP A 76 -2.64 4.43 -1.96
CA ASP A 76 -2.54 5.87 -2.20
C ASP A 76 -3.47 6.37 -3.32
N PRO A 77 -4.79 6.18 -3.22
CA PRO A 77 -5.71 6.63 -4.24
C PRO A 77 -5.72 8.16 -4.34
N PHE A 78 -5.63 8.67 -5.55
CA PHE A 78 -5.67 10.09 -5.86
C PHE A 78 -6.51 10.33 -7.10
N LEU A 79 -7.32 11.40 -7.09
CA LEU A 79 -8.05 11.87 -8.27
C LEU A 79 -7.21 12.92 -8.98
N ALA A 80 -6.69 12.55 -10.14
CA ALA A 80 -5.91 13.45 -10.99
C ALA A 80 -6.78 14.03 -12.10
N SER A 81 -6.69 15.34 -12.31
CA SER A 81 -7.28 16.02 -13.47
C SER A 81 -6.32 15.94 -14.65
N ILE A 82 -6.78 15.46 -15.79
CA ILE A 82 -5.98 15.29 -17.01
C ILE A 82 -6.72 15.92 -18.18
N CYS A 83 -5.98 16.65 -19.00
CA CYS A 83 -6.51 17.21 -20.23
C CYS A 83 -6.60 16.15 -21.32
N GLY A 84 -7.80 15.92 -21.86
CA GLY A 84 -8.04 14.97 -22.95
C GLY A 84 -7.41 15.36 -24.30
N LYS A 85 -7.01 16.62 -24.48
CA LYS A 85 -6.33 17.09 -25.71
C LYS A 85 -4.82 16.86 -25.68
N CYS A 86 -4.15 17.35 -24.62
CA CYS A 86 -2.69 17.30 -24.53
C CYS A 86 -2.16 16.17 -23.65
N GLY A 87 -3.00 15.50 -22.85
CA GLY A 87 -2.61 14.41 -21.95
C GLY A 87 -1.85 14.86 -20.69
N LEU A 88 -1.70 16.16 -20.46
CA LEU A 88 -0.97 16.69 -19.31
C LEU A 88 -1.84 16.71 -18.04
N LEU A 89 -1.17 16.59 -16.89
CA LEU A 89 -1.79 16.79 -15.60
C LEU A 89 -2.21 18.26 -15.46
N CYS A 90 -3.44 18.50 -15.05
CA CYS A 90 -4.01 19.81 -14.87
C CYS A 90 -4.20 20.15 -13.39
N GLN A 91 -4.31 21.42 -13.06
CA GLN A 91 -4.76 21.89 -11.77
C GLN A 91 -6.28 22.05 -11.82
N GLU A 92 -6.97 21.29 -10.97
CA GLU A 92 -8.44 21.29 -10.87
C GLU A 92 -9.13 21.04 -12.23
N GLU A 93 -9.86 22.01 -12.76
CA GLU A 93 -10.65 21.89 -14.00
C GLU A 93 -10.08 22.72 -15.16
N TRP A 94 -8.83 23.16 -15.06
CA TRP A 94 -8.19 24.02 -16.06
C TRP A 94 -6.90 23.46 -16.60
N CYS A 95 -6.73 23.45 -17.91
CA CYS A 95 -5.50 23.06 -18.58
C CYS A 95 -4.69 24.30 -18.98
N ASP A 96 -3.53 24.50 -18.35
CA ASP A 96 -2.65 25.66 -18.62
C ASP A 96 -2.02 25.63 -20.01
N TYR A 97 -1.80 24.44 -20.57
CA TYR A 97 -1.24 24.29 -21.91
C TYR A 97 -2.27 24.61 -23.00
N CYS A 98 -3.45 24.03 -22.91
CA CYS A 98 -4.53 24.23 -23.88
C CYS A 98 -5.33 25.51 -23.65
N LYS A 99 -5.17 26.17 -22.48
CA LYS A 99 -5.94 27.36 -22.05
C LYS A 99 -7.46 27.14 -22.09
N SER A 100 -7.91 25.94 -21.75
CA SER A 100 -9.33 25.58 -21.72
C SER A 100 -9.64 24.57 -20.62
N GLY A 101 -10.88 24.60 -20.12
CA GLY A 101 -11.40 23.64 -19.15
C GLY A 101 -12.34 22.58 -19.75
N GLU A 102 -12.73 22.70 -21.03
CA GLU A 102 -13.78 21.88 -21.62
C GLU A 102 -13.48 20.37 -21.72
N ASN A 103 -12.20 20.02 -21.80
CA ASN A 103 -11.74 18.65 -22.02
C ASN A 103 -10.94 18.09 -20.83
N VAL A 104 -11.16 18.60 -19.63
CA VAL A 104 -10.52 18.08 -18.43
C VAL A 104 -11.36 16.94 -17.87
N CYS A 105 -10.76 15.79 -17.68
CA CYS A 105 -11.39 14.62 -17.06
C CYS A 105 -10.61 14.20 -15.80
N GLN A 106 -11.35 13.65 -14.85
CA GLN A 106 -10.77 13.14 -13.61
C GLN A 106 -10.57 11.64 -13.70
N ILE A 107 -9.37 11.19 -13.39
CA ILE A 107 -9.04 9.76 -13.31
C ILE A 107 -8.46 9.43 -11.94
N ARG A 108 -8.68 8.19 -11.50
CA ARG A 108 -8.12 7.69 -10.24
C ARG A 108 -6.81 6.98 -10.53
N ILE A 109 -5.71 7.51 -9.99
CA ILE A 109 -4.37 6.95 -10.13
C ILE A 109 -3.70 6.86 -8.75
N PRO A 110 -2.65 6.03 -8.58
CA PRO A 110 -1.78 6.09 -7.41
C PRO A 110 -1.08 7.45 -7.31
N TYR A 111 -1.04 8.02 -6.10
CA TYR A 111 -0.35 9.30 -5.89
C TYR A 111 1.16 9.22 -6.20
N ALA A 112 1.80 8.10 -5.90
CA ALA A 112 3.18 7.85 -6.26
C ALA A 112 3.41 7.91 -7.79
N CYS A 113 2.44 7.44 -8.59
CA CYS A 113 2.50 7.53 -10.04
C CYS A 113 2.38 8.99 -10.52
N LYS A 114 1.48 9.78 -9.92
CA LYS A 114 1.40 11.23 -10.19
C LYS A 114 2.71 11.93 -9.87
N LEU A 115 3.33 11.62 -8.74
CA LEU A 115 4.62 12.17 -8.34
C LEU A 115 5.71 11.82 -9.34
N LEU A 116 5.77 10.56 -9.78
CA LEU A 116 6.72 10.10 -10.80
C LEU A 116 6.57 10.89 -12.12
N PHE A 117 5.35 11.08 -12.59
CA PHE A 117 5.12 11.86 -13.82
C PHE A 117 5.59 13.31 -13.68
N GLN A 118 5.35 13.94 -12.54
CA GLN A 118 5.80 15.30 -12.27
C GLN A 118 7.34 15.40 -12.20
N GLU A 119 7.98 14.42 -11.56
CA GLU A 119 9.45 14.36 -11.50
C GLU A 119 10.09 14.11 -12.86
N LEU A 120 9.46 13.34 -13.74
CA LEU A 120 9.93 13.11 -15.10
C LEU A 120 9.73 14.31 -16.03
N GLN A 121 8.76 15.18 -15.70
CA GLN A 121 8.46 16.37 -16.50
C GLN A 121 9.27 17.60 -16.08
N SER A 122 9.86 17.57 -14.87
CA SER A 122 10.71 18.64 -14.35
C SER A 122 12.12 18.58 -14.91
#